data_7aaf51f15e4782719e003a2739199e61
#
_entry.id   7aaf51f15e4782719e003a2739199e61
#
_cell.length_a   1.000
_cell.length_b   1.000
_cell.length_c   1.000
_cell.angle_alpha   90.00
_cell.angle_beta   90.00
_cell.angle_gamma   90.00
#
_symmetry.space_group_name_H-M   'P 1'
#
loop_
_entity.id
_entity.type
_entity.pdbx_description
1 polymer ?
#
loop_
_entity_poly.entity_id
_entity_poly.type
_entity_poly.pdbx_seq_one_letter_code
_entity_poly.pdbx_strand_id
1 'polypeptide(L)'
;MFVDYTKITIKSGDGGNGAMTFRREKYVAAGGPDGGDGGNGGNIYFQVDKDKNTLIDFRYNRKFKAKNGENGSGSHCNGKYGEDLYIKVPIGTVIKDVETGKVVADLSEPNQTELILKGGRGGRGNSHFKTPTRQAPQFSEDGEKGEEKEIILELKLLADVGLLGFPNVGKSTFLKAVTDAKPKIANYHFTTLEPNLGVVKTKNGDGFVIADIPGIIEGASEGVGLRNSIFKTCGKNKTIITFFRRIWARRKKSSRRLLCH
;
A
#
# COMPACT_ATOMS: atom_id res chain seq x y z
N MET A 1 0.53 -17.50 5.54
CA MET A 1 0.45 -17.48 4.06
C MET A 1 0.79 -16.07 3.62
N PHE A 2 1.71 -15.90 2.70
CA PHE A 2 2.14 -14.58 2.20
C PHE A 2 1.27 -14.17 1.01
N VAL A 3 0.77 -12.93 1.01
CA VAL A 3 -0.04 -12.37 -0.08
C VAL A 3 0.68 -11.12 -0.59
N ASP A 4 1.13 -11.19 -1.83
CA ASP A 4 1.88 -10.16 -2.55
C ASP A 4 1.06 -9.43 -3.62
N TYR A 5 -0.10 -9.98 -3.95
CA TYR A 5 -1.02 -9.47 -4.95
C TYR A 5 -2.46 -9.63 -4.47
N THR A 6 -3.25 -8.57 -4.57
CA THR A 6 -4.68 -8.64 -4.25
C THR A 6 -5.46 -7.56 -5.02
N LYS A 7 -6.70 -7.89 -5.36
CA LYS A 7 -7.64 -6.97 -5.98
C LYS A 7 -8.67 -6.54 -4.95
N ILE A 8 -8.90 -5.24 -4.84
CA ILE A 8 -9.87 -4.64 -3.93
C ILE A 8 -10.71 -3.59 -4.64
N THR A 9 -11.90 -3.34 -4.11
CA THR A 9 -12.80 -2.27 -4.54
C THR A 9 -12.76 -1.15 -3.51
N ILE A 10 -12.54 0.07 -3.97
CA ILE A 10 -12.55 1.27 -3.15
C ILE A 10 -13.63 2.22 -3.64
N LYS A 11 -14.36 2.82 -2.70
CA LYS A 11 -15.39 3.82 -3.01
C LYS A 11 -15.25 5.00 -2.06
N SER A 12 -15.09 6.21 -2.63
CA SER A 12 -15.10 7.45 -1.84
C SER A 12 -16.52 7.75 -1.35
N GLY A 13 -16.61 8.63 -0.35
CA GLY A 13 -17.91 9.05 0.18
C GLY A 13 -18.68 9.89 -0.84
N ASP A 14 -19.99 9.71 -0.87
CA ASP A 14 -20.88 10.57 -1.62
C ASP A 14 -21.04 11.91 -0.89
N GLY A 15 -21.17 13.03 -1.62
CA GLY A 15 -21.53 14.33 -1.04
C GLY A 15 -22.97 14.33 -0.54
N GLY A 16 -23.21 15.05 0.54
CA GLY A 16 -24.57 15.28 1.03
C GLY A 16 -25.34 16.27 0.14
N ASN A 17 -26.65 16.16 0.11
CA ASN A 17 -27.50 17.09 -0.65
C ASN A 17 -27.64 18.42 0.08
N GLY A 18 -27.72 19.52 -0.67
CA GLY A 18 -28.11 20.81 -0.15
C GLY A 18 -29.57 20.81 0.31
N ALA A 19 -29.88 21.61 1.32
CA ALA A 19 -31.23 21.73 1.82
C ALA A 19 -32.05 22.77 1.05
N MET A 20 -33.33 22.45 0.85
CA MET A 20 -34.33 23.39 0.34
C MET A 20 -35.30 23.71 1.47
N THR A 21 -34.98 24.70 2.29
CA THR A 21 -35.77 25.12 3.45
C THR A 21 -35.99 26.61 3.44
N PHE A 22 -37.04 27.04 4.15
CA PHE A 22 -37.39 28.42 4.31
C PHE A 22 -37.60 28.73 5.78
N ARG A 23 -37.09 29.87 6.23
CA ARG A 23 -37.23 30.35 7.61
C ARG A 23 -38.70 30.48 7.99
N ARG A 24 -39.07 29.91 9.11
CA ARG A 24 -40.42 29.99 9.67
C ARG A 24 -40.31 30.52 11.09
N GLU A 25 -40.87 31.69 11.33
CA GLU A 25 -40.93 32.29 12.65
C GLU A 25 -42.37 32.73 12.96
N LYS A 26 -42.66 32.89 14.28
CA LYS A 26 -43.93 33.41 14.73
C LYS A 26 -44.08 34.83 14.18
N TYR A 27 -45.20 35.13 13.54
CA TYR A 27 -45.51 36.40 12.89
C TYR A 27 -44.74 36.75 11.61
N VAL A 28 -43.96 35.80 11.05
CA VAL A 28 -43.33 35.97 9.74
C VAL A 28 -43.96 35.01 8.74
N ALA A 29 -44.84 35.54 7.91
CA ALA A 29 -45.64 34.73 6.97
C ALA A 29 -44.78 34.09 5.84
N ALA A 30 -43.73 34.76 5.41
CA ALA A 30 -42.82 34.29 4.37
C ALA A 30 -41.38 34.63 4.74
N GLY A 31 -40.66 33.70 5.33
CA GLY A 31 -39.23 33.80 5.54
C GLY A 31 -38.43 33.54 4.27
N GLY A 32 -37.22 34.08 4.21
CA GLY A 32 -36.29 33.82 3.09
C GLY A 32 -35.79 32.38 3.07
N PRO A 33 -35.09 31.97 2.00
CA PRO A 33 -34.43 30.66 1.93
C PRO A 33 -33.33 30.59 2.98
N ASP A 34 -33.31 29.48 3.74
CA ASP A 34 -32.40 29.24 4.85
C ASP A 34 -31.73 27.86 4.78
N GLY A 35 -31.82 27.18 3.63
CA GLY A 35 -31.22 25.88 3.44
C GLY A 35 -29.69 25.96 3.46
N GLY A 36 -29.06 25.12 4.29
CA GLY A 36 -27.61 24.92 4.35
C GLY A 36 -27.10 23.97 3.28
N ASP A 37 -25.79 23.96 3.10
CA ASP A 37 -25.11 23.11 2.13
C ASP A 37 -24.95 21.68 2.64
N GLY A 38 -24.87 20.72 1.74
CA GLY A 38 -24.45 19.35 2.06
C GLY A 38 -22.96 19.31 2.37
N GLY A 39 -22.55 18.37 3.23
CA GLY A 39 -21.14 18.10 3.52
C GLY A 39 -20.48 17.33 2.38
N ASN A 40 -19.19 17.54 2.17
CA ASN A 40 -18.43 16.72 1.21
C ASN A 40 -18.29 15.28 1.73
N GLY A 41 -18.24 14.31 0.83
CA GLY A 41 -17.91 12.93 1.16
C GLY A 41 -16.46 12.76 1.57
N GLY A 42 -16.14 11.71 2.32
CA GLY A 42 -14.77 11.39 2.76
C GLY A 42 -13.91 10.91 1.61
N ASN A 43 -12.64 11.26 1.64
CA ASN A 43 -11.63 10.82 0.70
C ASN A 43 -11.09 9.44 1.07
N ILE A 44 -10.37 8.80 0.12
CA ILE A 44 -9.61 7.58 0.36
C ILE A 44 -8.13 7.85 0.20
N TYR A 45 -7.39 7.60 1.26
CA TYR A 45 -5.94 7.69 1.34
C TYR A 45 -5.34 6.31 1.55
N PHE A 46 -4.20 6.06 0.92
CA PHE A 46 -3.33 4.95 1.26
C PHE A 46 -2.14 5.47 2.05
N GLN A 47 -1.86 4.84 3.17
CA GLN A 47 -0.78 5.22 4.07
C GLN A 47 0.14 4.04 4.31
N VAL A 48 1.46 4.27 4.22
CA VAL A 48 2.47 3.27 4.53
C VAL A 48 2.55 3.05 6.04
N ASP A 49 2.40 1.79 6.44
CA ASP A 49 2.55 1.33 7.82
C ASP A 49 3.79 0.42 7.89
N LYS A 50 4.74 0.77 8.76
CA LYS A 50 6.01 0.02 8.93
C LYS A 50 5.82 -1.34 9.58
N ASP A 51 4.74 -1.50 10.34
CA ASP A 51 4.45 -2.72 11.08
C ASP A 51 3.79 -3.79 10.19
N LYS A 52 3.40 -3.41 8.97
CA LYS A 52 2.81 -4.32 8.00
C LYS A 52 3.84 -4.82 7.00
N ASN A 53 3.93 -6.15 6.86
CA ASN A 53 4.85 -6.81 5.93
C ASN A 53 4.15 -7.61 4.83
N THR A 54 2.82 -7.70 4.85
CA THR A 54 2.03 -8.49 3.89
C THR A 54 0.69 -7.83 3.57
N LEU A 55 0.11 -8.18 2.42
CA LEU A 55 -1.23 -7.75 2.02
C LEU A 55 -2.34 -8.73 2.48
N ILE A 56 -2.08 -9.55 3.52
CA ILE A 56 -3.00 -10.61 3.94
C ILE A 56 -4.37 -10.10 4.37
N ASP A 57 -4.42 -8.91 4.99
CA ASP A 57 -5.66 -8.29 5.47
C ASP A 57 -6.64 -8.03 4.31
N PHE A 58 -6.10 -7.66 3.14
CA PHE A 58 -6.89 -7.35 1.94
C PHE A 58 -7.46 -8.58 1.23
N ARG A 59 -7.03 -9.78 1.62
CA ARG A 59 -7.64 -11.03 1.15
C ARG A 59 -9.02 -11.24 1.77
N TYR A 60 -9.18 -10.83 3.01
CA TYR A 60 -10.43 -10.98 3.76
C TYR A 60 -11.34 -9.78 3.56
N ASN A 61 -10.78 -8.57 3.62
CA ASN A 61 -11.50 -7.33 3.40
C ASN A 61 -11.18 -6.79 2.01
N ARG A 62 -12.13 -6.92 1.08
CA ARG A 62 -11.95 -6.51 -0.32
C ARG A 62 -12.69 -5.23 -0.70
N LYS A 63 -13.56 -4.73 0.17
CA LYS A 63 -14.36 -3.53 -0.10
C LYS A 63 -14.09 -2.49 0.97
N PHE A 64 -13.71 -1.31 0.53
CA PHE A 64 -13.44 -0.17 1.39
C PHE A 64 -14.28 1.00 0.92
N LYS A 65 -15.08 1.57 1.83
CA LYS A 65 -15.93 2.72 1.55
C LYS A 65 -15.68 3.80 2.60
N ALA A 66 -15.39 5.04 2.14
CA ALA A 66 -15.34 6.21 2.99
C ALA A 66 -16.75 6.65 3.37
N LYS A 67 -16.88 7.43 4.44
CA LYS A 67 -18.19 7.94 4.90
C LYS A 67 -18.73 8.99 3.94
N ASN A 68 -20.04 8.98 3.74
CA ASN A 68 -20.73 10.01 2.98
C ASN A 68 -20.79 11.31 3.78
N GLY A 69 -20.87 12.45 3.10
CA GLY A 69 -21.24 13.71 3.71
C GLY A 69 -22.71 13.71 4.16
N GLU A 70 -23.00 14.45 5.23
CA GLU A 70 -24.38 14.63 5.69
C GLU A 70 -25.10 15.67 4.83
N ASN A 71 -26.41 15.52 4.70
CA ASN A 71 -27.22 16.53 4.01
C ASN A 71 -27.27 17.82 4.80
N GLY A 72 -27.39 18.96 4.10
CA GLY A 72 -27.68 20.23 4.71
C GLY A 72 -29.07 20.24 5.39
N SER A 73 -29.30 21.17 6.27
CA SER A 73 -30.57 21.35 6.96
C SER A 73 -30.98 22.83 7.02
N GLY A 74 -32.12 23.11 7.59
CA GLY A 74 -32.62 24.49 7.75
C GLY A 74 -31.73 25.34 8.66
N SER A 75 -32.06 26.65 8.76
CA SER A 75 -31.32 27.61 9.57
C SER A 75 -29.83 27.74 9.18
N HIS A 76 -29.53 27.65 7.90
CA HIS A 76 -28.18 27.69 7.36
C HIS A 76 -27.22 26.65 7.94
N CYS A 77 -27.74 25.52 8.46
CA CYS A 77 -26.91 24.46 9.00
C CYS A 77 -26.38 23.58 7.90
N ASN A 78 -25.06 23.63 7.69
CA ASN A 78 -24.38 22.77 6.73
C ASN A 78 -24.23 21.35 7.27
N GLY A 79 -24.31 20.37 6.37
CA GLY A 79 -24.03 18.97 6.66
C GLY A 79 -22.57 18.77 7.06
N LYS A 80 -22.29 17.83 7.96
CA LYS A 80 -20.92 17.45 8.32
C LYS A 80 -20.23 16.77 7.17
N TYR A 81 -18.92 16.99 7.06
CA TYR A 81 -18.07 16.27 6.10
C TYR A 81 -17.98 14.79 6.48
N GLY A 82 -17.96 13.94 5.47
CA GLY A 82 -17.63 12.52 5.64
C GLY A 82 -16.20 12.34 6.12
N GLU A 83 -15.99 11.42 7.05
CA GLU A 83 -14.64 11.10 7.53
C GLU A 83 -13.81 10.45 6.41
N ASP A 84 -12.56 10.89 6.28
CA ASP A 84 -11.59 10.30 5.36
C ASP A 84 -11.20 8.89 5.81
N LEU A 85 -10.99 8.01 4.85
CA LEU A 85 -10.58 6.63 5.09
C LEU A 85 -9.09 6.45 4.77
N TYR A 86 -8.30 6.09 5.79
CA TYR A 86 -6.89 5.76 5.65
C TYR A 86 -6.71 4.25 5.61
N ILE A 87 -6.27 3.74 4.45
CA ILE A 87 -5.99 2.32 4.22
C ILE A 87 -4.50 2.10 4.42
N LYS A 88 -4.15 1.34 5.47
CA LYS A 88 -2.76 1.06 5.83
C LYS A 88 -2.20 -0.09 5.01
N VAL A 89 -1.09 0.14 4.32
CA VAL A 89 -0.40 -0.84 3.46
C VAL A 89 1.08 -0.94 3.81
N PRO A 90 1.74 -2.07 3.53
CA PRO A 90 3.18 -2.21 3.73
C PRO A 90 3.98 -1.31 2.78
N ILE A 91 5.21 -1.00 3.20
CA ILE A 91 6.16 -0.27 2.34
C ILE A 91 6.46 -1.07 1.05
N GLY A 92 6.59 -0.36 -0.08
CA GLY A 92 6.81 -0.98 -1.39
C GLY A 92 5.53 -1.47 -2.07
N THR A 93 4.35 -1.04 -1.61
CA THR A 93 3.08 -1.35 -2.26
C THR A 93 2.88 -0.46 -3.49
N VAL A 94 2.63 -1.08 -4.64
CA VAL A 94 2.22 -0.40 -5.87
C VAL A 94 0.71 -0.57 -6.05
N ILE A 95 0.05 0.53 -6.33
CA ILE A 95 -1.38 0.58 -6.60
C ILE A 95 -1.57 0.73 -8.10
N LYS A 96 -2.27 -0.22 -8.72
CA LYS A 96 -2.62 -0.18 -10.14
C LYS A 96 -4.12 -0.14 -10.32
N ASP A 97 -4.58 0.60 -11.28
CA ASP A 97 -5.96 0.60 -11.72
C ASP A 97 -6.24 -0.65 -12.56
N VAL A 98 -7.33 -1.36 -12.27
CA VAL A 98 -7.71 -2.59 -12.99
C VAL A 98 -8.11 -2.31 -14.43
N GLU A 99 -8.83 -1.21 -14.69
CA GLU A 99 -9.36 -0.89 -16.01
C GLU A 99 -8.27 -0.41 -16.97
N THR A 100 -7.39 0.47 -16.47
CA THR A 100 -6.36 1.10 -17.32
C THR A 100 -5.02 0.38 -17.27
N GLY A 101 -4.79 -0.46 -16.25
CA GLY A 101 -3.51 -1.11 -15.97
C GLY A 101 -2.40 -0.15 -15.54
N LYS A 102 -2.70 1.15 -15.42
CA LYS A 102 -1.71 2.17 -15.05
C LYS A 102 -1.41 2.15 -13.56
N VAL A 103 -0.17 2.49 -13.23
CA VAL A 103 0.23 2.73 -11.83
C VAL A 103 -0.40 4.05 -11.39
N VAL A 104 -1.22 3.98 -10.34
CA VAL A 104 -1.86 5.14 -9.71
C VAL A 104 -0.94 5.73 -8.65
N ALA A 105 -0.32 4.88 -7.83
CA ALA A 105 0.63 5.30 -6.80
C ALA A 105 1.68 4.22 -6.54
N ASP A 106 2.86 4.66 -6.11
CA ASP A 106 3.99 3.80 -5.68
C ASP A 106 4.41 4.25 -4.27
N LEU A 107 4.09 3.41 -3.28
CA LEU A 107 4.28 3.68 -1.87
C LEU A 107 5.59 3.08 -1.39
N SER A 108 6.71 3.69 -1.74
CA SER A 108 8.07 3.21 -1.48
C SER A 108 8.74 3.89 -0.28
N GLU A 109 8.19 5.00 0.23
CA GLU A 109 8.78 5.74 1.34
C GLU A 109 8.05 5.48 2.66
N PRO A 110 8.76 5.47 3.80
CA PRO A 110 8.13 5.29 5.12
C PRO A 110 7.21 6.47 5.44
N ASN A 111 6.03 6.18 5.99
CA ASN A 111 4.97 7.14 6.35
C ASN A 111 4.40 7.95 5.17
N GLN A 112 4.69 7.55 3.93
CA GLN A 112 4.09 8.14 2.74
C GLN A 112 2.56 7.97 2.79
N THR A 113 1.84 9.02 2.41
CA THR A 113 0.37 9.01 2.32
C THR A 113 -0.03 9.59 0.97
N GLU A 114 -0.85 8.86 0.22
CA GLU A 114 -1.30 9.25 -1.11
C GLU A 114 -2.82 9.29 -1.18
N LEU A 115 -3.37 10.34 -1.76
CA LEU A 115 -4.79 10.48 -2.06
C LEU A 115 -5.11 9.70 -3.35
N ILE A 116 -5.96 8.68 -3.26
CA ILE A 116 -6.32 7.86 -4.41
C ILE A 116 -7.70 8.23 -4.98
N LEU A 117 -8.69 8.44 -4.10
CA LEU A 117 -10.02 8.90 -4.52
C LEU A 117 -10.47 10.10 -3.70
N LYS A 118 -11.02 11.10 -4.40
CA LYS A 118 -11.68 12.25 -3.76
C LYS A 118 -13.14 11.91 -3.46
N GLY A 119 -13.63 12.39 -2.32
CA GLY A 119 -15.04 12.37 -2.00
C GLY A 119 -15.86 13.27 -2.90
N GLY A 120 -17.13 12.92 -3.10
CA GLY A 120 -18.07 13.74 -3.82
C GLY A 120 -18.30 15.09 -3.12
N ARG A 121 -18.48 16.14 -3.90
CA ARG A 121 -18.77 17.46 -3.36
C ARG A 121 -20.18 17.54 -2.82
N GLY A 122 -20.38 18.21 -1.67
CA GLY A 122 -21.69 18.52 -1.15
C GLY A 122 -22.46 19.51 -2.03
N GLY A 123 -23.75 19.28 -2.18
CA GLY A 123 -24.64 20.15 -2.93
C GLY A 123 -24.92 21.47 -2.19
N ARG A 124 -25.17 22.53 -2.92
CA ARG A 124 -25.48 23.84 -2.34
C ARG A 124 -26.95 23.94 -1.90
N GLY A 125 -27.19 24.54 -0.74
CA GLY A 125 -28.51 24.84 -0.25
C GLY A 125 -29.22 25.96 -1.06
N ASN A 126 -30.52 26.06 -0.93
CA ASN A 126 -31.31 27.06 -1.66
C ASN A 126 -30.94 28.52 -1.31
N SER A 127 -30.33 28.76 -0.17
CA SER A 127 -29.86 30.10 0.23
C SER A 127 -28.82 30.69 -0.74
N HIS A 128 -28.01 29.86 -1.41
CA HIS A 128 -27.03 30.30 -2.42
C HIS A 128 -27.64 30.78 -3.72
N PHE A 129 -28.87 30.39 -4.02
CA PHE A 129 -29.55 30.71 -5.29
C PHE A 129 -30.50 31.90 -5.20
N LYS A 130 -30.47 32.62 -4.05
CA LYS A 130 -31.21 33.85 -3.87
C LYS A 130 -30.64 34.95 -4.74
N THR A 131 -31.49 35.55 -5.57
CA THR A 131 -31.17 36.72 -6.40
C THR A 131 -32.21 37.80 -6.20
N PRO A 132 -31.97 39.07 -6.62
CA PRO A 132 -32.96 40.11 -6.53
C PRO A 132 -34.31 39.80 -7.24
N THR A 133 -34.23 39.06 -8.33
CA THR A 133 -35.40 38.60 -9.12
C THR A 133 -36.01 37.31 -8.60
N ARG A 134 -35.22 36.43 -7.97
CA ARG A 134 -35.65 35.14 -7.39
C ARG A 134 -35.37 35.13 -5.89
N GLN A 135 -36.26 35.71 -5.10
CA GLN A 135 -36.07 35.83 -3.63
C GLN A 135 -36.33 34.54 -2.86
N ALA A 136 -37.11 33.60 -3.43
CA ALA A 136 -37.49 32.34 -2.80
C ALA A 136 -37.22 31.15 -3.75
N PRO A 137 -35.95 30.75 -3.98
CA PRO A 137 -35.62 29.61 -4.82
C PRO A 137 -36.10 28.30 -4.20
N GLN A 138 -36.92 27.55 -4.93
CA GLN A 138 -37.47 26.26 -4.50
C GLN A 138 -36.67 25.08 -5.08
N PHE A 139 -35.34 25.16 -5.04
CA PHE A 139 -34.43 24.12 -5.44
C PHE A 139 -33.12 24.23 -4.68
N SER A 140 -32.44 23.12 -4.58
CA SER A 140 -31.08 22.99 -4.06
C SER A 140 -30.30 22.07 -4.99
N GLU A 141 -28.99 22.00 -4.86
CA GLU A 141 -28.13 21.05 -5.59
C GLU A 141 -28.06 19.72 -4.84
N ASP A 142 -28.08 18.64 -5.59
CA ASP A 142 -27.75 17.33 -5.06
C ASP A 142 -26.24 17.22 -4.87
N GLY A 143 -25.81 16.43 -3.87
CA GLY A 143 -24.42 16.09 -3.69
C GLY A 143 -23.89 15.23 -4.85
N GLU A 144 -22.64 15.44 -5.20
CA GLU A 144 -21.96 14.62 -6.19
C GLU A 144 -21.74 13.21 -5.63
N LYS A 145 -21.89 12.20 -6.49
CA LYS A 145 -21.58 10.82 -6.12
C LYS A 145 -20.08 10.63 -5.99
N GLY A 146 -19.66 9.88 -4.99
CA GLY A 146 -18.28 9.45 -4.85
C GLY A 146 -17.84 8.51 -5.97
N GLU A 147 -16.55 8.52 -6.26
CA GLU A 147 -15.96 7.62 -7.25
C GLU A 147 -15.81 6.21 -6.68
N GLU A 148 -16.05 5.19 -7.50
CA GLU A 148 -15.79 3.80 -7.20
C GLU A 148 -14.80 3.23 -8.22
N LYS A 149 -13.73 2.58 -7.72
CA LYS A 149 -12.70 1.97 -8.56
C LYS A 149 -12.27 0.62 -8.03
N GLU A 150 -11.94 -0.27 -8.96
CA GLU A 150 -11.26 -1.52 -8.65
C GLU A 150 -9.76 -1.33 -8.86
N ILE A 151 -9.00 -1.63 -7.84
CA ILE A 151 -7.54 -1.49 -7.85
C ILE A 151 -6.85 -2.79 -7.50
N ILE A 152 -5.65 -2.93 -8.01
CA ILE A 152 -4.72 -4.01 -7.68
C ILE A 152 -3.66 -3.44 -6.74
N LEU A 153 -3.49 -4.10 -5.61
CA LEU A 153 -2.36 -3.90 -4.72
C LEU A 153 -1.30 -4.95 -5.03
N GLU A 154 -0.13 -4.51 -5.42
CA GLU A 154 1.04 -5.35 -5.69
C GLU A 154 2.18 -4.94 -4.77
N LEU A 155 2.65 -5.87 -3.97
CA LEU A 155 3.77 -5.62 -3.07
C LEU A 155 5.09 -5.91 -3.79
N LYS A 156 5.90 -4.88 -3.99
CA LYS A 156 7.31 -5.04 -4.40
C LYS A 156 8.08 -5.63 -3.23
N LEU A 157 8.24 -6.94 -3.24
CA LEU A 157 8.94 -7.64 -2.18
C LEU A 157 10.42 -7.29 -2.18
N LEU A 158 10.81 -6.39 -1.29
CA LEU A 158 12.21 -6.21 -0.93
C LEU A 158 12.54 -7.23 0.16
N ALA A 159 13.46 -8.15 -0.13
CA ALA A 159 13.92 -9.09 0.88
C ALA A 159 14.69 -8.33 1.98
N ASP A 160 14.46 -8.70 3.23
CA ASP A 160 15.18 -8.15 4.38
C ASP A 160 16.56 -8.77 4.53
N VAL A 161 16.67 -10.04 4.10
CA VAL A 161 17.89 -10.83 4.18
C VAL A 161 18.13 -11.51 2.83
N GLY A 162 19.31 -11.31 2.26
CA GLY A 162 19.77 -12.01 1.05
C GLY A 162 20.69 -13.19 1.40
N LEU A 163 20.41 -14.37 0.82
CA LEU A 163 21.30 -15.53 0.92
C LEU A 163 22.26 -15.54 -0.28
N LEU A 164 23.54 -15.46 0.01
CA LEU A 164 24.61 -15.56 -0.99
C LEU A 164 25.44 -16.83 -0.75
N GLY A 165 25.94 -17.44 -1.82
CA GLY A 165 26.81 -18.59 -1.71
C GLY A 165 26.87 -19.40 -3.01
N PHE A 166 27.86 -20.27 -3.12
CA PHE A 166 28.06 -21.14 -4.28
C PHE A 166 26.84 -22.03 -4.55
N PRO A 167 26.64 -22.51 -5.79
CA PRO A 167 25.64 -23.53 -6.08
C PRO A 167 25.82 -24.75 -5.15
N ASN A 168 24.71 -25.38 -4.78
CA ASN A 168 24.68 -26.60 -3.95
C ASN A 168 25.32 -26.50 -2.54
N VAL A 169 25.46 -25.30 -1.99
CA VAL A 169 25.94 -25.07 -0.61
C VAL A 169 24.86 -25.31 0.45
N GLY A 170 23.60 -25.47 0.03
CA GLY A 170 22.49 -25.70 0.91
C GLY A 170 21.61 -24.46 1.21
N LYS A 171 21.74 -23.37 0.45
CA LYS A 171 20.92 -22.14 0.61
C LYS A 171 19.42 -22.43 0.58
N SER A 172 18.96 -23.10 -0.46
CA SER A 172 17.55 -23.43 -0.63
C SER A 172 17.04 -24.45 0.42
N THR A 173 17.92 -25.33 0.91
CA THR A 173 17.60 -26.23 2.02
C THR A 173 17.45 -25.45 3.33
N PHE A 174 18.35 -24.50 3.58
CA PHE A 174 18.27 -23.60 4.72
C PHE A 174 16.98 -22.78 4.65
N LEU A 175 16.67 -22.16 3.48
CA LEU A 175 15.45 -21.39 3.29
C LEU A 175 14.20 -22.22 3.63
N LYS A 176 14.13 -23.48 3.14
CA LYS A 176 13.02 -24.41 3.46
C LYS A 176 12.92 -24.76 4.94
N ALA A 177 14.06 -24.85 5.64
CA ALA A 177 14.09 -25.21 7.06
C ALA A 177 13.65 -24.07 7.99
N VAL A 178 13.90 -22.82 7.61
CA VAL A 178 13.60 -21.65 8.45
C VAL A 178 12.28 -20.96 8.09
N THR A 179 11.63 -21.34 6.99
CA THR A 179 10.37 -20.74 6.54
C THR A 179 9.19 -21.67 6.81
N ASP A 180 8.12 -21.14 7.40
CA ASP A 180 6.89 -21.89 7.72
C ASP A 180 6.05 -22.25 6.48
N ALA A 181 6.30 -21.63 5.34
CA ALA A 181 5.56 -21.84 4.10
C ALA A 181 6.49 -22.24 2.96
N LYS A 182 5.94 -22.90 1.93
CA LYS A 182 6.70 -23.19 0.71
C LYS A 182 7.26 -21.90 0.13
N PRO A 183 8.58 -21.82 -0.14
CA PRO A 183 9.19 -20.67 -0.78
C PRO A 183 8.45 -20.33 -2.07
N LYS A 184 8.17 -19.05 -2.30
CA LYS A 184 7.57 -18.55 -3.53
C LYS A 184 8.67 -18.05 -4.46
N ILE A 185 8.53 -18.36 -5.73
CA ILE A 185 9.30 -17.75 -6.80
C ILE A 185 8.70 -16.38 -7.07
N ALA A 186 9.50 -15.34 -7.06
CA ALA A 186 9.08 -13.99 -7.38
C ALA A 186 9.80 -13.47 -8.61
N ASN A 187 9.01 -12.92 -9.55
CA ASN A 187 9.55 -12.26 -10.74
C ASN A 187 9.87 -10.81 -10.39
N TYR A 188 11.14 -10.49 -10.28
CA TYR A 188 11.59 -9.10 -10.18
C TYR A 188 11.99 -8.61 -11.57
N HIS A 189 11.35 -7.55 -12.06
CA HIS A 189 11.66 -6.94 -13.37
C HIS A 189 13.11 -6.47 -13.54
N PHE A 190 13.90 -6.48 -12.47
CA PHE A 190 15.29 -6.04 -12.45
C PHE A 190 16.28 -7.18 -12.19
N THR A 191 15.82 -8.43 -12.06
CA THR A 191 16.67 -9.62 -11.94
C THR A 191 16.46 -10.54 -13.13
N THR A 192 17.55 -11.00 -13.73
CA THR A 192 17.51 -12.03 -14.78
C THR A 192 17.19 -13.42 -14.23
N LEU A 193 17.23 -13.59 -12.90
CA LEU A 193 17.00 -14.84 -12.20
C LEU A 193 15.89 -14.64 -11.17
N GLU A 194 14.96 -15.58 -11.14
CA GLU A 194 13.83 -15.60 -10.20
C GLU A 194 14.32 -16.03 -8.81
N PRO A 195 14.33 -15.13 -7.80
CA PRO A 195 14.72 -15.50 -6.46
C PRO A 195 13.61 -16.30 -5.75
N ASN A 196 14.01 -17.24 -4.93
CA ASN A 196 13.10 -17.93 -4.02
C ASN A 196 12.97 -17.12 -2.74
N LEU A 197 11.73 -16.74 -2.40
CA LEU A 197 11.41 -15.98 -1.20
C LEU A 197 10.83 -16.87 -0.11
N GLY A 198 11.28 -16.63 1.11
CA GLY A 198 10.70 -17.26 2.30
C GLY A 198 10.44 -16.22 3.40
N VAL A 199 9.33 -16.34 4.09
CA VAL A 199 9.00 -15.51 5.25
C VAL A 199 9.31 -16.28 6.52
N VAL A 200 10.11 -15.71 7.38
CA VAL A 200 10.42 -16.23 8.72
C VAL A 200 9.61 -15.46 9.74
N LYS A 201 8.86 -16.16 10.57
CA LYS A 201 8.15 -15.58 11.71
C LYS A 201 9.07 -15.56 12.93
N THR A 202 9.16 -14.42 13.59
CA THR A 202 9.83 -14.31 14.87
C THR A 202 8.87 -14.62 16.01
N LYS A 203 9.41 -14.96 17.18
CA LYS A 203 8.61 -15.22 18.39
C LYS A 203 7.74 -14.05 18.83
N ASN A 204 8.12 -12.83 18.43
CA ASN A 204 7.43 -11.59 18.78
C ASN A 204 6.30 -11.21 17.81
N GLY A 205 6.01 -12.05 16.81
CA GLY A 205 4.96 -11.79 15.82
C GLY A 205 5.45 -11.06 14.56
N ASP A 206 6.61 -10.39 14.61
CA ASP A 206 7.22 -9.74 13.46
C ASP A 206 7.83 -10.80 12.54
N GLY A 207 7.61 -10.68 11.24
CA GLY A 207 8.20 -11.54 10.22
C GLY A 207 9.19 -10.78 9.36
N PHE A 208 10.23 -11.44 8.86
CA PHE A 208 11.13 -10.89 7.86
C PHE A 208 11.25 -11.80 6.65
N VAL A 209 11.56 -11.20 5.50
CA VAL A 209 11.64 -11.89 4.22
C VAL A 209 13.09 -12.23 3.89
N ILE A 210 13.33 -13.52 3.61
CA ILE A 210 14.63 -14.00 3.13
C ILE A 210 14.51 -14.29 1.62
N ALA A 211 15.46 -13.81 0.83
CA ALA A 211 15.62 -14.14 -0.57
C ALA A 211 16.82 -15.06 -0.81
N ASP A 212 16.62 -16.19 -1.47
CA ASP A 212 17.68 -16.97 -2.09
C ASP A 212 17.86 -16.49 -3.52
N ILE A 213 18.99 -15.83 -3.80
CA ILE A 213 19.30 -15.26 -5.12
C ILE A 213 20.25 -16.21 -5.82
N PRO A 214 19.77 -17.09 -6.72
CA PRO A 214 20.62 -18.03 -7.44
C PRO A 214 21.54 -17.29 -8.44
N GLY A 215 22.72 -17.85 -8.72
CA GLY A 215 23.59 -17.39 -9.83
C GLY A 215 24.40 -16.12 -9.59
N ILE A 216 24.33 -15.46 -8.44
CA ILE A 216 25.06 -14.20 -8.21
C ILE A 216 26.60 -14.40 -8.18
N ILE A 217 27.08 -15.61 -7.93
CA ILE A 217 28.54 -15.87 -7.84
C ILE A 217 29.17 -16.27 -9.18
N GLU A 218 28.37 -16.73 -10.14
CA GLU A 218 28.88 -17.09 -11.46
C GLU A 218 29.34 -15.88 -12.31
N GLY A 219 28.84 -14.67 -12.03
CA GLY A 219 29.28 -13.42 -12.67
C GLY A 219 30.22 -12.55 -11.82
N ALA A 220 30.68 -13.02 -10.65
CA ALA A 220 31.50 -12.23 -9.72
C ALA A 220 32.92 -11.93 -10.23
N SER A 221 33.40 -12.63 -11.27
CA SER A 221 34.71 -12.38 -11.90
C SER A 221 34.75 -11.08 -12.72
N GLU A 222 33.61 -10.51 -13.09
CA GLU A 222 33.53 -9.26 -13.87
C GLU A 222 33.21 -7.98 -13.05
N GLY A 223 33.18 -8.07 -11.75
CA GLY A 223 33.43 -7.02 -10.74
C GLY A 223 32.44 -5.86 -10.63
N VAL A 224 31.67 -5.46 -11.60
CA VAL A 224 30.94 -4.16 -11.61
C VAL A 224 29.41 -4.30 -11.46
N GLY A 225 28.81 -5.40 -11.88
CA GLY A 225 27.34 -5.58 -11.87
C GLY A 225 26.75 -6.07 -10.54
N LEU A 226 27.55 -6.78 -9.74
CA LEU A 226 27.09 -7.56 -8.60
C LEU A 226 26.60 -6.70 -7.42
N ARG A 227 27.34 -5.64 -7.07
CA ARG A 227 26.98 -4.76 -5.95
C ARG A 227 25.63 -4.09 -6.19
N ASN A 228 25.39 -3.58 -7.40
CA ASN A 228 24.15 -2.87 -7.72
C ASN A 228 22.92 -3.78 -7.73
N SER A 229 23.04 -5.04 -8.16
CA SER A 229 21.93 -6.00 -8.16
C SER A 229 21.55 -6.42 -6.74
N ILE A 230 22.53 -6.68 -5.88
CA ILE A 230 22.30 -7.07 -4.48
C ILE A 230 21.65 -5.92 -3.70
N PHE A 231 22.18 -4.69 -3.86
CA PHE A 231 21.61 -3.52 -3.17
C PHE A 231 20.21 -3.14 -3.66
N LYS A 232 19.89 -3.40 -4.93
CA LYS A 232 18.54 -3.22 -5.47
C LYS A 232 17.57 -4.27 -4.92
N THR A 233 18.03 -5.50 -4.69
CA THR A 233 17.18 -6.60 -4.20
C THR A 233 16.94 -6.53 -2.69
N CYS A 234 17.94 -6.11 -1.92
CA CYS A 234 17.86 -6.10 -0.44
C CYS A 234 17.62 -4.71 0.17
N GLY A 235 17.69 -3.62 -0.62
CA GLY A 235 17.63 -2.25 -0.09
C GLY A 235 18.90 -1.82 0.67
N LYS A 236 19.03 -0.52 0.97
CA LYS A 236 20.29 0.07 1.49
C LYS A 236 20.70 -0.36 2.92
N ASN A 237 19.77 -0.91 3.73
CA ASN A 237 20.00 -1.19 5.17
C ASN A 237 19.68 -2.64 5.55
N LYS A 238 19.90 -3.62 4.65
CA LYS A 238 19.46 -5.00 4.88
C LYS A 238 20.64 -5.95 5.01
N THR A 239 20.42 -7.04 5.75
CA THR A 239 21.48 -8.00 6.11
C THR A 239 21.74 -8.99 4.98
N ILE A 240 23.00 -9.30 4.71
CA ILE A 240 23.44 -10.31 3.76
C ILE A 240 24.05 -11.47 4.52
N ILE A 241 23.51 -12.67 4.36
CA ILE A 241 24.06 -13.90 4.93
C ILE A 241 24.81 -14.65 3.82
N THR A 242 26.12 -14.85 4.00
CA THR A 242 26.95 -15.53 3.00
C THR A 242 27.23 -16.96 3.46
N PHE A 243 26.92 -17.94 2.59
CA PHE A 243 27.20 -19.34 2.82
C PHE A 243 28.48 -19.76 2.12
N PHE A 244 29.47 -20.24 2.92
CA PHE A 244 30.69 -20.85 2.40
C PHE A 244 30.66 -22.35 2.63
N ARG A 245 30.95 -23.14 1.61
CA ARG A 245 31.23 -24.56 1.79
C ARG A 245 32.60 -24.71 2.42
N ARG A 246 32.67 -25.09 3.67
CA ARG A 246 33.92 -25.45 4.32
C ARG A 246 34.40 -26.73 3.68
N ILE A 247 35.33 -26.65 2.70
CA ILE A 247 36.02 -27.81 2.15
C ILE A 247 36.97 -28.26 3.26
N TRP A 248 36.59 -29.32 3.95
CA TRP A 248 37.52 -30.04 4.81
C TRP A 248 38.55 -30.73 3.90
N ALA A 249 39.59 -30.01 3.51
CA ALA A 249 40.80 -30.66 2.99
C ALA A 249 41.39 -31.43 4.16
N ARG A 250 41.26 -32.78 4.13
CA ARG A 250 42.11 -33.66 4.93
C ARG A 250 43.54 -33.33 4.57
N ARG A 251 44.19 -32.46 5.33
CA ARG A 251 45.67 -32.36 5.28
C ARG A 251 46.20 -33.70 5.75
N LYS A 252 46.62 -34.52 4.81
CA LYS A 252 47.60 -35.56 5.09
C LYS A 252 48.80 -34.84 5.71
N LYS A 253 49.11 -35.15 6.99
CA LYS A 253 50.34 -34.81 7.65
C LYS A 253 51.49 -35.40 6.80
N SER A 254 52.14 -34.61 6.00
CA SER A 254 53.46 -34.85 5.50
C SER A 254 54.39 -34.10 6.46
N SER A 255 54.99 -34.86 7.34
CA SER A 255 56.11 -34.44 8.17
C SER A 255 57.28 -34.07 7.24
N ARG A 256 57.56 -32.79 7.08
CA ARG A 256 58.88 -32.31 6.69
C ARG A 256 59.34 -31.33 7.79
N ARG A 257 60.29 -31.83 8.57
CA ARG A 257 61.19 -31.03 9.37
C ARG A 257 61.83 -30.01 8.44
N LEU A 258 61.70 -28.75 8.76
CA LEU A 258 62.60 -27.71 8.28
C LEU A 258 63.49 -27.34 9.46
N LEU A 259 64.77 -27.71 9.28
CA LEU A 259 65.89 -27.26 10.10
C LEU A 259 66.03 -25.73 9.95
N CYS A 260 66.18 -25.07 11.08
CA CYS A 260 66.70 -23.71 11.16
C CYS A 260 68.17 -23.66 10.73
N HIS A 261 68.52 -22.66 10.00
CA HIS A 261 69.76 -21.89 10.11
C HIS A 261 69.39 -20.42 10.00
#